data_6b7454f1d1d2a4bea186fa8a4c3be675
#
_entry.id   6b7454f1d1d2a4bea186fa8a4c3be675
#
_cell.length_a   1.000
_cell.length_b   1.000
_cell.length_c   1.000
_cell.angle_alpha   90.00
_cell.angle_beta   90.00
_cell.angle_gamma   90.00
#
_symmetry.space_group_name_H-M   'P 1'
#
loop_
_entity.id
_entity.type
_entity.pdbx_description
1 polymer ?
#
loop_
_entity_poly.entity_id
_entity_poly.type
_entity_poly.pdbx_seq_one_letter_code
_entity_poly.pdbx_strand_id
1 'polypeptide(L)'
;MQHLKTKYLDLPDARLAYCEQGEGPYLVLLHGNSESKRIFSKYQQEDFKGFTTLALDSRGHGETQSDDDELTIEKFSEDVIEFCHRKGIQKAFVIGYSDGGNIALFLARKAPDLFPRLVAISPNTLASGTEPGTLRLFQNLQRMMLFLKRLGFNTKKYLMRLDLMLTDIGLTGDDLNSIQASVKIIYAEKDMIKEEHIRYIADQIPGASLDKIADCNHMNV
;
A
#
# COMPACT_ATOMS: atom_id res chain seq x y z
N MET A 1 -14.51 17.92 10.03
CA MET A 1 -14.22 16.47 10.18
C MET A 1 -13.52 16.25 11.50
N GLN A 2 -14.02 15.35 12.33
CA GLN A 2 -13.37 15.00 13.58
C GLN A 2 -12.20 14.07 13.28
N HIS A 3 -10.99 14.38 13.78
CA HIS A 3 -9.84 13.49 13.59
C HIS A 3 -10.07 12.18 14.34
N LEU A 4 -9.98 11.05 13.64
CA LEU A 4 -10.03 9.74 14.28
C LEU A 4 -8.83 9.57 15.21
N LYS A 5 -9.09 8.99 16.38
CA LYS A 5 -8.04 8.76 17.39
C LYS A 5 -7.04 7.73 16.90
N THR A 6 -5.75 8.06 16.91
CA THR A 6 -4.69 7.09 16.67
C THR A 6 -4.61 6.11 17.82
N LYS A 7 -4.59 4.83 17.49
CA LYS A 7 -4.27 3.69 18.34
C LYS A 7 -2.91 3.11 17.93
N TYR A 8 -2.30 2.35 18.82
CA TYR A 8 -1.02 1.70 18.55
C TYR A 8 -1.11 0.22 18.89
N LEU A 9 -0.39 -0.60 18.12
CA LEU A 9 -0.21 -2.02 18.37
C LEU A 9 1.28 -2.35 18.26
N ASP A 10 1.83 -2.96 19.29
CA ASP A 10 3.23 -3.35 19.31
C ASP A 10 3.42 -4.67 18.54
N LEU A 11 4.31 -4.64 17.56
CA LEU A 11 4.86 -5.79 16.85
C LEU A 11 6.25 -6.09 17.40
N PRO A 12 6.90 -7.22 17.05
CA PRO A 12 8.22 -7.56 17.57
C PRO A 12 9.30 -6.50 17.33
N ASP A 13 9.23 -5.78 16.21
CA ASP A 13 10.23 -4.84 15.72
C ASP A 13 9.65 -3.50 15.23
N ALA A 14 8.36 -3.26 15.52
CA ALA A 14 7.70 -1.99 15.20
C ALA A 14 6.52 -1.73 16.15
N ARG A 15 6.11 -0.47 16.24
CA ARG A 15 4.87 -0.04 16.88
C ARG A 15 3.99 0.59 15.84
N LEU A 16 3.01 -0.20 15.32
CA LEU A 16 2.10 0.26 14.27
C LEU A 16 1.06 1.24 14.80
N ALA A 17 0.94 2.37 14.13
CA ALA A 17 -0.12 3.34 14.35
C ALA A 17 -1.31 3.04 13.42
N TYR A 18 -2.52 3.08 13.95
CA TYR A 18 -3.73 2.85 13.16
C TYR A 18 -4.92 3.65 13.68
N CYS A 19 -5.92 3.83 12.83
CA CYS A 19 -7.25 4.30 13.20
C CYS A 19 -8.26 3.17 13.02
N GLU A 20 -9.17 3.03 13.98
CA GLU A 20 -10.23 2.04 13.95
C GLU A 20 -11.59 2.74 14.08
N GLN A 21 -12.54 2.39 13.21
CA GLN A 21 -13.85 3.00 13.15
C GLN A 21 -14.91 2.00 12.68
N GLY A 22 -16.13 2.10 13.26
CA GLY A 22 -17.28 1.35 12.82
C GLY A 22 -17.42 -0.03 13.46
N GLU A 23 -18.43 -0.77 13.02
CA GLU A 23 -18.75 -2.13 13.47
C GLU A 23 -19.11 -3.00 12.26
N GLY A 24 -18.77 -4.29 12.30
CA GLY A 24 -19.02 -5.27 11.24
C GLY A 24 -17.76 -6.02 10.81
N PRO A 25 -17.77 -6.64 9.62
CA PRO A 25 -16.60 -7.32 9.08
C PRO A 25 -15.39 -6.38 9.00
N TYR A 26 -14.19 -6.92 9.21
CA TYR A 26 -12.96 -6.12 9.16
C TYR A 26 -12.61 -5.70 7.73
N LEU A 27 -12.23 -4.42 7.58
CA LEU A 27 -11.70 -3.82 6.36
C LEU A 27 -10.39 -3.09 6.67
N VAL A 28 -9.28 -3.64 6.17
CA VAL A 28 -7.95 -3.03 6.29
C VAL A 28 -7.75 -2.05 5.15
N LEU A 29 -7.29 -0.84 5.49
CA LEU A 29 -7.05 0.26 4.55
C LEU A 29 -5.56 0.61 4.56
N LEU A 30 -4.91 0.54 3.38
CA LEU A 30 -3.46 0.68 3.21
C LEU A 30 -3.15 1.84 2.26
N HIS A 31 -2.46 2.87 2.78
CA HIS A 31 -2.13 4.09 2.05
C HIS A 31 -0.95 3.94 1.08
N GLY A 32 -0.78 4.90 0.20
CA GLY A 32 0.33 4.99 -0.75
C GLY A 32 1.63 5.54 -0.15
N ASN A 33 2.66 5.59 -0.98
CA ASN A 33 3.96 6.15 -0.59
C ASN A 33 3.84 7.59 -0.10
N SER A 34 4.60 7.91 0.95
CA SER A 34 4.66 9.26 1.56
C SER A 34 3.34 9.80 2.14
N GLU A 35 2.32 8.95 2.25
CA GLU A 35 1.03 9.25 2.86
C GLU A 35 0.91 8.69 4.29
N SER A 36 -0.31 8.59 4.78
CA SER A 36 -0.63 7.99 6.08
C SER A 36 -2.09 7.53 6.12
N LYS A 37 -2.45 6.76 7.15
CA LYS A 37 -3.83 6.35 7.46
C LYS A 37 -4.87 7.48 7.37
N ARG A 38 -4.43 8.73 7.49
CA ARG A 38 -5.31 9.92 7.50
C ARG A 38 -6.04 10.15 6.19
N ILE A 39 -5.51 9.65 5.05
CA ILE A 39 -6.21 9.76 3.76
C ILE A 39 -7.57 9.06 3.78
N PHE A 40 -7.72 8.03 4.63
CA PHE A 40 -8.96 7.27 4.76
C PHE A 40 -9.96 7.85 5.76
N SER A 41 -9.61 8.91 6.50
CA SER A 41 -10.44 9.40 7.62
C SER A 41 -11.86 9.77 7.22
N LYS A 42 -12.06 10.36 6.04
CA LYS A 42 -13.38 10.68 5.50
C LYS A 42 -14.16 9.40 5.18
N TYR A 43 -13.54 8.49 4.44
CA TYR A 43 -14.15 7.24 4.00
C TYR A 43 -14.56 6.36 5.19
N GLN A 44 -13.72 6.28 6.24
CA GLN A 44 -14.07 5.55 7.47
C GLN A 44 -15.30 6.10 8.16
N GLN A 45 -15.52 7.42 8.11
CA GLN A 45 -16.65 8.06 8.78
C GLN A 45 -17.95 8.07 7.95
N GLU A 46 -17.82 8.17 6.62
CA GLU A 46 -18.95 8.46 5.73
C GLU A 46 -19.34 7.26 4.86
N ASP A 47 -18.36 6.53 4.29
CA ASP A 47 -18.59 5.60 3.19
C ASP A 47 -18.54 4.14 3.62
N PHE A 48 -17.64 3.76 4.52
CA PHE A 48 -17.46 2.37 4.94
C PHE A 48 -18.33 1.96 6.13
N LYS A 49 -19.55 2.49 6.19
CA LYS A 49 -20.54 2.10 7.21
C LYS A 49 -20.88 0.61 7.07
N GLY A 50 -20.89 -0.11 8.18
CA GLY A 50 -21.13 -1.56 8.20
C GLY A 50 -19.83 -2.40 8.16
N PHE A 51 -18.66 -1.75 8.22
CA PHE A 51 -17.38 -2.39 8.43
C PHE A 51 -16.72 -1.88 9.71
N THR A 52 -15.92 -2.74 10.33
CA THR A 52 -14.87 -2.31 11.26
C THR A 52 -13.65 -1.99 10.44
N THR A 53 -13.42 -0.72 10.16
CA THR A 53 -12.30 -0.26 9.32
C THR A 53 -11.04 -0.07 10.14
N LEU A 54 -9.90 -0.51 9.60
CA LEU A 54 -8.57 -0.44 10.20
C LEU A 54 -7.63 0.23 9.19
N ALA A 55 -7.46 1.54 9.31
CA ALA A 55 -6.49 2.28 8.49
C ALA A 55 -5.13 2.28 9.20
N LEU A 56 -4.11 1.71 8.57
CA LEU A 56 -2.77 1.53 9.13
C LEU A 56 -1.77 2.51 8.53
N ASP A 57 -0.82 2.96 9.35
CA ASP A 57 0.41 3.58 8.84
C ASP A 57 1.48 2.51 8.62
N SER A 58 1.99 2.39 7.40
CA SER A 58 3.13 1.52 7.08
C SER A 58 4.41 1.99 7.77
N ARG A 59 5.42 1.10 7.92
CA ARG A 59 6.75 1.47 8.43
C ARG A 59 7.32 2.67 7.67
N GLY A 60 8.03 3.52 8.38
CA GLY A 60 8.60 4.74 7.83
C GLY A 60 7.57 5.83 7.48
N HIS A 61 6.26 5.60 7.70
CA HIS A 61 5.17 6.51 7.37
C HIS A 61 4.34 6.88 8.60
N GLY A 62 3.61 8.00 8.49
CA GLY A 62 2.68 8.46 9.50
C GLY A 62 3.28 8.50 10.91
N GLU A 63 2.58 7.87 11.85
CA GLU A 63 2.92 7.81 13.27
C GLU A 63 3.48 6.42 13.68
N THR A 64 3.67 5.49 12.73
CA THR A 64 4.32 4.19 12.99
C THR A 64 5.79 4.39 13.34
N GLN A 65 6.24 3.70 14.38
CA GLN A 65 7.59 3.76 14.92
C GLN A 65 8.31 2.44 14.62
N SER A 66 9.47 2.56 13.97
CA SER A 66 10.38 1.45 13.67
C SER A 66 11.78 2.00 13.40
N ASP A 67 12.80 1.19 13.65
CA ASP A 67 14.22 1.55 13.47
C ASP A 67 14.81 0.91 12.22
N ASP A 68 14.02 0.84 11.14
CA ASP A 68 14.46 0.22 9.90
C ASP A 68 15.56 1.05 9.20
N ASP A 69 16.48 0.34 8.55
CA ASP A 69 17.46 0.92 7.63
C ASP A 69 17.00 0.83 6.17
N GLU A 70 16.06 -0.05 5.88
CA GLU A 70 15.45 -0.28 4.58
C GLU A 70 13.94 -0.51 4.73
N LEU A 71 13.16 -0.08 3.75
CA LEU A 71 11.73 -0.34 3.66
C LEU A 71 11.46 -1.27 2.49
N THR A 72 10.63 -2.30 2.70
CA THR A 72 10.17 -3.18 1.63
C THR A 72 8.66 -3.40 1.71
N ILE A 73 8.02 -3.52 0.54
CA ILE A 73 6.59 -3.82 0.45
C ILE A 73 6.27 -5.18 1.09
N GLU A 74 7.17 -6.14 0.92
CA GLU A 74 7.02 -7.46 1.53
C GLU A 74 6.97 -7.38 3.06
N LYS A 75 7.89 -6.64 3.70
CA LYS A 75 7.89 -6.44 5.16
C LYS A 75 6.63 -5.74 5.64
N PHE A 76 6.11 -4.76 4.89
CA PHE A 76 4.84 -4.12 5.22
C PHE A 76 3.68 -5.12 5.20
N SER A 77 3.69 -6.07 4.26
CA SER A 77 2.66 -7.13 4.22
C SER A 77 2.73 -8.05 5.44
N GLU A 78 3.93 -8.39 5.91
CA GLU A 78 4.15 -9.18 7.12
C GLU A 78 3.64 -8.46 8.36
N ASP A 79 3.86 -7.15 8.46
CA ASP A 79 3.32 -6.34 9.54
C ASP A 79 1.78 -6.37 9.57
N VAL A 80 1.12 -6.29 8.43
CA VAL A 80 -0.35 -6.36 8.34
C VAL A 80 -0.86 -7.73 8.78
N ILE A 81 -0.19 -8.82 8.37
CA ILE A 81 -0.54 -10.18 8.79
C ILE A 81 -0.38 -10.30 10.32
N GLU A 82 0.77 -9.91 10.86
CA GLU A 82 1.05 -9.97 12.30
C GLU A 82 0.08 -9.08 13.10
N PHE A 83 -0.24 -7.89 12.59
CA PHE A 83 -1.25 -6.99 13.17
C PHE A 83 -2.61 -7.70 13.30
N CYS A 84 -3.08 -8.35 12.23
CA CYS A 84 -4.34 -9.08 12.24
C CYS A 84 -4.32 -10.24 13.24
N HIS A 85 -3.24 -11.01 13.30
CA HIS A 85 -3.08 -12.11 14.26
C HIS A 85 -3.13 -11.62 15.70
N ARG A 86 -2.41 -10.55 16.04
CA ARG A 86 -2.41 -9.96 17.39
C ARG A 86 -3.75 -9.36 17.79
N LYS A 87 -4.53 -8.87 16.82
CA LYS A 87 -5.90 -8.42 17.05
C LYS A 87 -6.92 -9.57 17.09
N GLY A 88 -6.52 -10.81 16.87
CA GLY A 88 -7.42 -11.98 16.80
C GLY A 88 -8.33 -11.97 15.57
N ILE A 89 -7.95 -11.24 14.50
CA ILE A 89 -8.71 -11.15 13.26
C ILE A 89 -8.45 -12.40 12.44
N GLN A 90 -9.51 -13.16 12.15
CA GLN A 90 -9.44 -14.40 11.36
C GLN A 90 -9.74 -14.17 9.87
N LYS A 91 -10.42 -13.07 9.54
CA LYS A 91 -10.78 -12.71 8.16
C LYS A 91 -10.96 -11.21 8.05
N ALA A 92 -10.37 -10.61 7.02
CA ALA A 92 -10.53 -9.20 6.69
C ALA A 92 -10.58 -8.99 5.17
N PHE A 93 -11.27 -7.95 4.73
CA PHE A 93 -11.14 -7.38 3.39
C PHE A 93 -9.99 -6.37 3.38
N VAL A 94 -9.46 -6.08 2.19
CA VAL A 94 -8.37 -5.09 2.05
C VAL A 94 -8.69 -4.13 0.92
N ILE A 95 -8.43 -2.85 1.15
CA ILE A 95 -8.30 -1.84 0.09
C ILE A 95 -6.93 -1.21 0.24
N GLY A 96 -6.11 -1.32 -0.79
CA GLY A 96 -4.77 -0.73 -0.83
C GLY A 96 -4.61 0.19 -2.02
N TYR A 97 -4.04 1.37 -1.79
CA TYR A 97 -3.78 2.38 -2.80
C TYR A 97 -2.28 2.53 -3.04
N SER A 98 -1.83 2.51 -4.31
CA SER A 98 -0.42 2.66 -4.71
C SER A 98 0.46 1.62 -3.99
N ASP A 99 1.43 2.02 -3.13
CA ASP A 99 2.18 1.06 -2.29
C ASP A 99 1.26 0.16 -1.46
N GLY A 100 0.13 0.70 -0.95
CA GLY A 100 -0.90 -0.10 -0.30
C GLY A 100 -1.51 -1.16 -1.22
N GLY A 101 -1.65 -0.86 -2.51
CA GLY A 101 -2.06 -1.82 -3.54
C GLY A 101 -1.02 -2.92 -3.75
N ASN A 102 0.26 -2.55 -3.72
CA ASN A 102 1.37 -3.51 -3.77
C ASN A 102 1.37 -4.41 -2.53
N ILE A 103 1.15 -3.86 -1.33
CA ILE A 103 0.99 -4.63 -0.09
C ILE A 103 -0.19 -5.61 -0.23
N ALA A 104 -1.33 -5.15 -0.78
CA ALA A 104 -2.50 -6.00 -0.98
C ALA A 104 -2.21 -7.23 -1.86
N LEU A 105 -1.37 -7.09 -2.90
CA LEU A 105 -0.95 -8.23 -3.73
C LEU A 105 -0.12 -9.26 -2.93
N PHE A 106 0.81 -8.80 -2.07
CA PHE A 106 1.53 -9.70 -1.17
C PHE A 106 0.60 -10.41 -0.18
N LEU A 107 -0.38 -9.69 0.39
CA LEU A 107 -1.38 -10.27 1.30
C LEU A 107 -2.22 -11.34 0.60
N ALA A 108 -2.66 -11.08 -0.64
CA ALA A 108 -3.41 -12.02 -1.46
C ALA A 108 -2.64 -13.33 -1.71
N ARG A 109 -1.31 -13.23 -1.87
CA ARG A 109 -0.42 -14.38 -2.08
C ARG A 109 -0.10 -15.11 -0.77
N LYS A 110 0.31 -14.36 0.29
CA LYS A 110 0.84 -14.94 1.53
C LYS A 110 -0.23 -15.47 2.47
N ALA A 111 -1.42 -14.86 2.48
CA ALA A 111 -2.47 -15.17 3.47
C ALA A 111 -3.89 -15.10 2.86
N PRO A 112 -4.19 -15.90 1.81
CA PRO A 112 -5.49 -15.83 1.11
C PRO A 112 -6.69 -16.15 2.00
N ASP A 113 -6.53 -17.01 3.01
CA ASP A 113 -7.61 -17.35 3.95
C ASP A 113 -7.94 -16.18 4.89
N LEU A 114 -6.92 -15.41 5.30
CA LEU A 114 -7.09 -14.21 6.13
C LEU A 114 -7.63 -13.04 5.29
N PHE A 115 -7.18 -12.93 4.03
CA PHE A 115 -7.56 -11.85 3.11
C PHE A 115 -8.21 -12.40 1.83
N PRO A 116 -9.44 -12.93 1.89
CA PRO A 116 -10.05 -13.61 0.76
C PRO A 116 -10.49 -12.69 -0.39
N ARG A 117 -10.62 -11.39 -0.13
CA ARG A 117 -11.01 -10.38 -1.13
C ARG A 117 -10.24 -9.09 -0.92
N LEU A 118 -9.62 -8.59 -2.00
CA LEU A 118 -8.79 -7.41 -1.96
C LEU A 118 -9.09 -6.50 -3.15
N VAL A 119 -8.93 -5.19 -2.92
CA VAL A 119 -8.91 -4.18 -3.97
C VAL A 119 -7.52 -3.55 -3.96
N ALA A 120 -6.82 -3.66 -5.09
CA ALA A 120 -5.54 -2.99 -5.33
C ALA A 120 -5.77 -1.81 -6.28
N ILE A 121 -5.57 -0.59 -5.78
CA ILE A 121 -5.75 0.63 -6.57
C ILE A 121 -4.37 1.08 -7.05
N SER A 122 -4.20 1.13 -8.38
CA SER A 122 -2.96 1.53 -9.06
C SER A 122 -1.69 0.81 -8.57
N PRO A 123 -1.69 -0.54 -8.48
CA PRO A 123 -0.53 -1.30 -8.05
C PRO A 123 0.59 -1.26 -9.09
N ASN A 124 1.85 -1.41 -8.63
CA ASN A 124 3.03 -1.44 -9.48
C ASN A 124 4.07 -2.44 -8.98
N THR A 125 4.29 -3.54 -9.68
CA THR A 125 5.25 -4.58 -9.27
C THR A 125 6.68 -4.33 -9.75
N LEU A 126 6.86 -3.51 -10.79
CA LEU A 126 8.15 -3.19 -11.38
C LEU A 126 8.35 -1.67 -11.46
N ALA A 127 9.51 -1.16 -11.07
CA ALA A 127 9.85 0.26 -11.20
C ALA A 127 9.67 0.75 -12.65
N SER A 128 10.00 -0.10 -13.64
CA SER A 128 9.80 0.18 -15.07
C SER A 128 8.33 0.29 -15.50
N GLY A 129 7.39 -0.16 -14.66
CA GLY A 129 5.95 0.01 -14.83
C GLY A 129 5.47 1.45 -14.62
N THR A 130 6.30 2.31 -14.02
CA THR A 130 6.02 3.74 -13.86
C THR A 130 6.27 4.49 -15.17
N GLU A 131 5.45 5.51 -15.45
CA GLU A 131 5.63 6.38 -16.61
C GLU A 131 7.02 7.03 -16.63
N PRO A 132 7.72 7.11 -17.79
CA PRO A 132 9.10 7.55 -17.85
C PRO A 132 9.35 8.95 -17.28
N GLY A 133 8.38 9.85 -17.39
CA GLY A 133 8.47 11.21 -16.84
C GLY A 133 8.50 11.19 -15.32
N THR A 134 7.61 10.41 -14.71
CA THR A 134 7.50 10.23 -13.26
C THR A 134 8.72 9.50 -12.70
N LEU A 135 9.17 8.44 -13.38
CA LEU A 135 10.38 7.71 -12.97
C LEU A 135 11.61 8.62 -12.94
N ARG A 136 11.78 9.46 -13.98
CA ARG A 136 12.86 10.48 -14.00
C ARG A 136 12.75 11.48 -12.86
N LEU A 137 11.53 11.91 -12.53
CA LEU A 137 11.28 12.81 -11.40
C LEU A 137 11.77 12.17 -10.08
N PHE A 138 11.40 10.93 -9.81
CA PHE A 138 11.83 10.22 -8.60
C PHE A 138 13.34 10.04 -8.55
N GLN A 139 13.98 9.69 -9.66
CA GLN A 139 15.45 9.60 -9.76
C GLN A 139 16.15 10.95 -9.47
N ASN A 140 15.58 12.05 -9.97
CA ASN A 140 16.13 13.38 -9.71
C ASN A 140 15.95 13.79 -8.24
N LEU A 141 14.80 13.48 -7.64
CA LEU A 141 14.55 13.69 -6.21
C LEU A 141 15.53 12.87 -5.35
N GLN A 142 15.77 11.61 -5.73
CA GLN A 142 16.76 10.76 -5.03
C GLN A 142 18.16 11.36 -5.10
N ARG A 143 18.60 11.81 -6.29
CA ARG A 143 19.90 12.49 -6.44
C ARG A 143 20.00 13.76 -5.59
N MET A 144 18.94 14.54 -5.55
CA MET A 144 18.87 15.74 -4.70
C MET A 144 18.96 15.37 -3.20
N MET A 145 18.23 14.36 -2.75
CA MET A 145 18.29 13.90 -1.35
C MET A 145 19.67 13.34 -0.99
N LEU A 146 20.34 12.62 -1.90
CA LEU A 146 21.72 12.15 -1.72
C LEU A 146 22.70 13.31 -1.63
N PHE A 147 22.52 14.37 -2.41
CA PHE A 147 23.34 15.58 -2.32
C PHE A 147 23.13 16.28 -0.98
N LEU A 148 21.89 16.48 -0.54
CA LEU A 148 21.58 17.06 0.78
C LEU A 148 22.15 16.22 1.94
N LYS A 149 22.12 14.88 1.83
CA LYS A 149 22.76 13.97 2.80
C LYS A 149 24.27 14.26 2.93
N ARG A 150 24.97 14.50 1.80
CA ARG A 150 26.40 14.86 1.80
C ARG A 150 26.68 16.21 2.48
N LEU A 151 25.69 17.10 2.50
CA LEU A 151 25.76 18.39 3.21
C LEU A 151 25.36 18.28 4.68
N GLY A 152 25.08 17.07 5.20
CA GLY A 152 24.76 16.83 6.60
C GLY A 152 23.26 16.89 6.95
N PHE A 153 22.37 17.03 5.97
CA PHE A 153 20.92 16.98 6.22
C PHE A 153 20.43 15.56 6.46
N ASN A 154 19.48 15.39 7.39
CA ASN A 154 18.85 14.09 7.64
C ASN A 154 17.80 13.80 6.57
N THR A 155 18.19 13.05 5.55
CA THR A 155 17.33 12.66 4.43
C THR A 155 16.97 11.16 4.44
N LYS A 156 17.32 10.42 5.52
CA LYS A 156 17.18 8.95 5.59
C LYS A 156 15.76 8.50 5.18
N LYS A 157 14.73 9.00 5.86
CA LYS A 157 13.34 8.61 5.59
C LYS A 157 12.89 8.91 4.15
N TYR A 158 13.30 10.04 3.60
CA TYR A 158 12.97 10.39 2.21
C TYR A 158 13.63 9.46 1.19
N LEU A 159 14.89 9.13 1.41
CA LEU A 159 15.61 8.18 0.56
C LEU A 159 14.97 6.80 0.61
N MET A 160 14.67 6.27 1.79
CA MET A 160 14.03 4.97 1.95
C MET A 160 12.68 4.90 1.21
N ARG A 161 11.86 5.97 1.26
CA ARG A 161 10.58 6.04 0.55
C ARG A 161 10.75 6.16 -0.97
N LEU A 162 11.76 6.91 -1.43
CA LEU A 162 12.09 6.99 -2.86
C LEU A 162 12.60 5.65 -3.38
N ASP A 163 13.37 4.91 -2.58
CA ASP A 163 13.87 3.59 -2.95
C ASP A 163 12.73 2.61 -3.20
N LEU A 164 11.64 2.64 -2.40
CA LEU A 164 10.43 1.84 -2.67
C LEU A 164 9.83 2.09 -4.07
N MET A 165 9.83 3.35 -4.55
CA MET A 165 9.28 3.71 -5.86
C MET A 165 10.25 3.43 -7.03
N LEU A 166 11.52 3.22 -6.74
CA LEU A 166 12.60 3.01 -7.72
C LEU A 166 13.08 1.57 -7.79
N THR A 167 12.50 0.67 -6.98
CA THR A 167 12.90 -0.74 -6.89
C THR A 167 11.70 -1.64 -7.21
N ASP A 168 11.97 -2.75 -7.87
CA ASP A 168 10.99 -3.78 -8.09
C ASP A 168 10.60 -4.42 -6.75
N ILE A 169 9.31 -4.68 -6.55
CA ILE A 169 8.81 -5.14 -5.24
C ILE A 169 9.06 -6.64 -4.97
N GLY A 170 9.59 -7.37 -5.95
CA GLY A 170 9.94 -8.79 -5.80
C GLY A 170 8.80 -9.78 -6.09
N LEU A 171 7.62 -9.33 -6.55
CA LEU A 171 6.57 -10.23 -7.06
C LEU A 171 6.81 -10.54 -8.53
N THR A 172 6.99 -11.83 -8.82
CA THR A 172 7.12 -12.34 -10.20
C THR A 172 5.75 -12.66 -10.82
N GLY A 173 5.73 -12.94 -12.13
CA GLY A 173 4.51 -13.43 -12.80
C GLY A 173 4.00 -14.75 -12.19
N ASP A 174 4.91 -15.65 -11.80
CA ASP A 174 4.53 -16.92 -11.14
C ASP A 174 3.92 -16.68 -9.76
N ASP A 175 4.45 -15.70 -9.00
CA ASP A 175 3.87 -15.29 -7.72
C ASP A 175 2.44 -14.76 -7.89
N LEU A 176 2.23 -13.89 -8.88
CA LEU A 176 0.90 -13.35 -9.20
C LEU A 176 -0.06 -14.47 -9.64
N ASN A 177 0.42 -15.41 -10.45
CA ASN A 177 -0.39 -16.55 -10.91
C ASN A 177 -0.75 -17.54 -9.79
N SER A 178 -0.01 -17.54 -8.68
CA SER A 178 -0.29 -18.36 -7.50
C SER A 178 -1.38 -17.79 -6.58
N ILE A 179 -1.84 -16.55 -6.82
CA ILE A 179 -2.85 -15.89 -5.98
C ILE A 179 -4.20 -16.58 -6.11
N GLN A 180 -4.76 -17.00 -4.97
CA GLN A 180 -6.07 -17.65 -4.87
C GLN A 180 -7.18 -16.73 -4.36
N ALA A 181 -6.80 -15.63 -3.72
CA ALA A 181 -7.74 -14.62 -3.24
C ALA A 181 -8.42 -13.90 -4.41
N SER A 182 -9.67 -13.44 -4.20
CA SER A 182 -10.36 -12.61 -5.20
C SER A 182 -9.75 -11.20 -5.20
N VAL A 183 -9.13 -10.83 -6.32
CA VAL A 183 -8.47 -9.52 -6.48
C VAL A 183 -9.25 -8.68 -7.48
N LYS A 184 -9.54 -7.44 -7.08
CA LYS A 184 -9.99 -6.38 -7.99
C LYS A 184 -8.89 -5.35 -8.12
N ILE A 185 -8.53 -5.03 -9.36
CA ILE A 185 -7.59 -3.94 -9.66
C ILE A 185 -8.36 -2.75 -10.21
N ILE A 186 -8.08 -1.57 -9.69
CA ILE A 186 -8.65 -0.31 -10.14
C ILE A 186 -7.51 0.62 -10.51
N TYR A 187 -7.64 1.41 -11.58
CA TYR A 187 -6.63 2.38 -11.97
C TYR A 187 -7.23 3.61 -12.63
N ALA A 188 -6.50 4.71 -12.59
CA ALA A 188 -6.90 5.98 -13.19
C ALA A 188 -6.64 6.01 -14.70
N GLU A 189 -7.48 6.72 -15.45
CA GLU A 189 -7.25 6.95 -16.90
C GLU A 189 -5.92 7.67 -17.17
N LYS A 190 -5.54 8.60 -16.29
CA LYS A 190 -4.29 9.37 -16.38
C LYS A 190 -3.35 8.99 -15.22
N ASP A 191 -3.13 7.67 -15.07
CA ASP A 191 -2.27 7.14 -14.00
C ASP A 191 -0.80 7.44 -14.27
N MET A 192 0.00 7.48 -13.21
CA MET A 192 1.47 7.51 -13.31
C MET A 192 2.07 6.11 -13.48
N ILE A 193 1.26 5.07 -13.33
CA ILE A 193 1.62 3.69 -13.67
C ILE A 193 1.09 3.40 -15.07
N LYS A 194 1.92 2.82 -15.92
CA LYS A 194 1.56 2.48 -17.30
C LYS A 194 0.37 1.51 -17.33
N GLU A 195 -0.62 1.82 -18.14
CA GLU A 195 -1.79 0.95 -18.33
C GLU A 195 -1.39 -0.48 -18.72
N GLU A 196 -0.39 -0.63 -19.59
CA GLU A 196 0.11 -1.93 -20.03
C GLU A 196 0.66 -2.76 -18.86
N HIS A 197 1.30 -2.11 -17.88
CA HIS A 197 1.81 -2.79 -16.69
C HIS A 197 0.69 -3.20 -15.73
N ILE A 198 -0.30 -2.35 -15.53
CA ILE A 198 -1.47 -2.68 -14.70
C ILE A 198 -2.26 -3.83 -15.32
N ARG A 199 -2.45 -3.83 -16.64
CA ARG A 199 -3.06 -4.94 -17.38
C ARG A 199 -2.25 -6.23 -17.22
N TYR A 200 -0.93 -6.16 -17.37
CA TYR A 200 -0.05 -7.31 -17.13
C TYR A 200 -0.28 -7.89 -15.73
N ILE A 201 -0.32 -7.07 -14.67
CA ILE A 201 -0.59 -7.57 -13.30
C ILE A 201 -1.95 -8.27 -13.23
N ALA A 202 -3.00 -7.67 -13.81
CA ALA A 202 -4.34 -8.25 -13.81
C ALA A 202 -4.40 -9.58 -14.56
N ASP A 203 -3.75 -9.65 -15.72
CA ASP A 203 -3.73 -10.85 -16.58
C ASP A 203 -2.97 -12.04 -15.95
N GLN A 204 -1.98 -11.74 -15.06
CA GLN A 204 -1.26 -12.79 -14.34
C GLN A 204 -2.07 -13.37 -13.16
N ILE A 205 -3.05 -12.66 -12.60
CA ILE A 205 -3.80 -13.10 -11.41
C ILE A 205 -5.07 -13.86 -11.84
N PRO A 206 -5.22 -15.15 -11.52
CA PRO A 206 -6.39 -15.93 -11.90
C PRO A 206 -7.70 -15.31 -11.39
N GLY A 207 -8.62 -14.99 -12.31
CA GLY A 207 -9.93 -14.43 -11.97
C GLY A 207 -9.92 -12.98 -11.47
N ALA A 208 -8.81 -12.26 -11.60
CA ALA A 208 -8.79 -10.83 -11.27
C ALA A 208 -9.75 -10.04 -12.15
N SER A 209 -10.41 -9.04 -11.56
CA SER A 209 -11.18 -8.04 -12.32
C SER A 209 -10.42 -6.72 -12.40
N LEU A 210 -10.57 -6.01 -13.52
CA LEU A 210 -9.84 -4.77 -13.82
C LEU A 210 -10.83 -3.67 -14.21
N ASP A 211 -10.82 -2.56 -13.46
CA ASP A 211 -11.64 -1.38 -13.75
C ASP A 211 -10.76 -0.15 -13.98
N LYS A 212 -11.03 0.58 -15.07
CA LYS A 212 -10.44 1.89 -15.38
C LYS A 212 -11.41 2.99 -14.99
N ILE A 213 -10.96 3.94 -14.19
CA ILE A 213 -11.75 5.09 -13.78
C ILE A 213 -11.43 6.29 -14.69
N ALA A 214 -12.45 6.78 -15.39
CA ALA A 214 -12.31 7.91 -16.29
C ALA A 214 -12.12 9.25 -15.55
N ASP A 215 -11.54 10.23 -16.22
CA ASP A 215 -11.38 11.62 -15.76
C ASP A 215 -10.62 11.78 -14.43
N CYS A 216 -9.85 10.78 -14.01
CA CYS A 216 -9.00 10.85 -12.82
C CYS A 216 -7.53 10.54 -13.14
N ASN A 217 -6.68 10.86 -12.17
CA ASN A 217 -5.27 10.55 -12.19
C ASN A 217 -4.88 9.75 -10.94
N HIS A 218 -3.61 9.36 -10.83
CA HIS A 218 -3.11 8.55 -9.71
C HIS A 218 -3.48 9.11 -8.33
N MET A 219 -3.54 10.42 -8.16
CA MET A 219 -3.75 11.07 -6.86
C MET A 219 -5.23 11.20 -6.45
N ASN A 220 -6.17 10.92 -7.35
CA ASN A 220 -7.62 11.09 -7.10
C ASN A 220 -8.50 9.96 -7.66
N VAL A 221 -7.90 8.81 -7.94
CA VAL A 221 -8.58 7.58 -8.37
C VAL A 221 -9.38 6.94 -7.23
#